data_5ca2b2628ea7fdc5f5cf404518da6473
#
_entry.id   5ca2b2628ea7fdc5f5cf404518da6473
#
_cell.length_a   1.000
_cell.length_b   1.000
_cell.length_c   1.000
_cell.angle_alpha   90.00
_cell.angle_beta   90.00
_cell.angle_gamma   90.00
#
_symmetry.space_group_name_H-M   'P 1'
#
loop_
_entity.id
_entity.type
_entity.pdbx_description
1 polymer ?
#
loop_
_entity_poly.entity_id
_entity_poly.type
_entity_poly.pdbx_seq_one_letter_code
_entity_poly.pdbx_strand_id
1 'polypeptide(L)'
;MSENISFKRDEIIPFLKQLSRMFTYVSLLDVAAGKKYITAENGELKTVSAGEDASNPDSITMRALNGKTQINKFEFLKQNIFFVTAKYILIESREYVLESVSMINNDSLFKDFGKNDFIRLFNEYSDENYRDPLTTCYNRRYYDDQKQALQKATAIARIDLDLYRQIRETYGPMVTEAALKTLGITIQKCVRKTDSVIYLEGEKFLIFFYGMKHPVLKGKLEEIRSEIQRTVIPQHPAVKLSISIGGYFSEKISINDITKAQKLLDEARLHLNYVVVN
;
A
#
# COMPACT_ATOMS: atom_id res chain seq x y z
N MET A 1 6.18 11.63 -24.84
CA MET A 1 6.65 10.27 -25.19
C MET A 1 8.08 10.15 -24.68
N SER A 2 8.36 9.31 -23.69
CA SER A 2 9.73 9.07 -23.27
C SER A 2 10.40 8.20 -24.34
N GLU A 3 11.47 8.70 -24.98
CA GLU A 3 12.25 7.90 -25.91
C GLU A 3 12.75 6.64 -25.20
N ASN A 4 12.39 5.47 -25.70
CA ASN A 4 12.92 4.21 -25.23
C ASN A 4 14.41 4.14 -25.63
N ILE A 5 15.28 4.08 -24.64
CA ILE A 5 16.73 3.98 -24.90
C ILE A 5 17.01 2.56 -25.40
N SER A 6 17.66 2.45 -26.54
CA SER A 6 18.11 1.18 -27.11
C SER A 6 19.62 1.11 -27.10
N PHE A 7 20.17 -0.04 -26.70
CA PHE A 7 21.60 -0.33 -26.65
C PHE A 7 21.95 -1.51 -27.53
N LYS A 8 23.21 -1.51 -28.03
CA LYS A 8 23.84 -2.72 -28.52
C LYS A 8 24.42 -3.52 -27.35
N ARG A 9 24.61 -4.80 -27.55
CA ARG A 9 25.05 -5.70 -26.47
C ARG A 9 26.47 -5.36 -25.95
N ASP A 10 27.31 -4.85 -26.79
CA ASP A 10 28.71 -4.41 -26.47
C ASP A 10 28.73 -3.07 -25.72
N GLU A 11 27.71 -2.24 -25.86
CA GLU A 11 27.61 -0.92 -25.21
C GLU A 11 27.14 -1.02 -23.75
N ILE A 12 26.36 -2.06 -23.39
CA ILE A 12 25.68 -2.12 -22.09
C ILE A 12 26.67 -2.30 -20.92
N ILE A 13 27.70 -3.11 -21.07
CA ILE A 13 28.72 -3.37 -20.02
C ILE A 13 29.49 -2.12 -19.64
N PRO A 14 30.09 -1.37 -20.63
CA PRO A 14 30.72 -0.08 -20.34
C PRO A 14 29.78 0.91 -19.68
N PHE A 15 28.52 0.97 -20.14
CA PHE A 15 27.50 1.86 -19.59
C PHE A 15 27.16 1.50 -18.13
N LEU A 16 26.97 0.23 -17.80
CA LEU A 16 26.74 -0.22 -16.42
C LEU A 16 27.92 0.09 -15.50
N LYS A 17 29.15 -0.07 -15.98
CA LYS A 17 30.36 0.33 -15.23
C LYS A 17 30.41 1.82 -14.96
N GLN A 18 29.99 2.64 -15.90
CA GLN A 18 29.93 4.09 -15.73
C GLN A 18 28.83 4.45 -14.70
N LEU A 19 27.66 3.87 -14.82
CA LEU A 19 26.57 4.10 -13.88
C LEU A 19 26.92 3.66 -12.46
N SER A 20 27.60 2.54 -12.27
CA SER A 20 27.98 2.04 -10.95
C SER A 20 28.99 2.92 -10.18
N ARG A 21 29.60 3.88 -10.86
CA ARG A 21 30.42 4.95 -10.23
C ARG A 21 29.57 6.13 -9.74
N MET A 22 28.35 6.25 -10.27
CA MET A 22 27.43 7.35 -9.98
C MET A 22 26.35 6.92 -8.97
N PHE A 23 25.99 5.65 -8.98
CA PHE A 23 24.93 5.09 -8.15
C PHE A 23 25.48 4.08 -7.15
N THR A 24 24.89 3.98 -5.98
CA THR A 24 25.28 3.01 -4.94
C THR A 24 25.14 1.57 -5.43
N TYR A 25 24.09 1.32 -6.22
CA TYR A 25 23.80 0.02 -6.77
C TYR A 25 23.13 0.17 -8.14
N VAL A 26 23.50 -0.67 -9.08
CA VAL A 26 22.89 -0.75 -10.41
C VAL A 26 22.60 -2.20 -10.73
N SER A 27 21.43 -2.52 -11.26
CA SER A 27 21.12 -3.86 -11.77
C SER A 27 20.42 -3.81 -13.11
N LEU A 28 20.72 -4.78 -13.95
CA LEU A 28 20.05 -5.04 -15.21
C LEU A 28 19.26 -6.33 -15.08
N LEU A 29 17.92 -6.23 -15.17
CA LEU A 29 17.02 -7.37 -15.16
C LEU A 29 16.71 -7.83 -16.58
N ASP A 30 16.94 -9.10 -16.85
CA ASP A 30 16.37 -9.80 -17.99
C ASP A 30 14.93 -10.24 -17.66
N VAL A 31 13.99 -9.56 -18.26
CA VAL A 31 12.57 -9.76 -17.94
C VAL A 31 12.07 -11.12 -18.42
N ALA A 32 12.50 -11.57 -19.60
CA ALA A 32 12.07 -12.85 -20.17
C ALA A 32 12.56 -14.03 -19.34
N ALA A 33 13.69 -13.87 -18.65
CA ALA A 33 14.25 -14.93 -17.79
C ALA A 33 13.88 -14.74 -16.30
N GLY A 34 13.20 -13.63 -15.91
CA GLY A 34 12.88 -13.32 -14.52
C GLY A 34 14.11 -13.21 -13.61
N LYS A 35 15.29 -12.90 -14.15
CA LYS A 35 16.58 -12.97 -13.47
C LYS A 35 17.32 -11.63 -13.52
N LYS A 36 17.96 -11.25 -12.43
CA LYS A 36 18.97 -10.18 -12.47
C LYS A 36 20.13 -10.68 -13.32
N TYR A 37 20.38 -9.98 -14.42
CA TYR A 37 21.41 -10.39 -15.38
C TYR A 37 22.80 -9.95 -14.92
N ILE A 38 22.93 -8.68 -14.54
CA ILE A 38 24.17 -8.09 -14.06
C ILE A 38 23.84 -7.13 -12.92
N THR A 39 24.63 -7.16 -11.86
CA THR A 39 24.61 -6.15 -10.80
C THR A 39 25.94 -5.46 -10.72
N ALA A 40 25.93 -4.17 -10.46
CA ALA A 40 27.11 -3.37 -10.27
C ALA A 40 27.04 -2.61 -8.95
N GLU A 41 28.05 -2.79 -8.13
CA GLU A 41 28.18 -2.15 -6.83
C GLU A 41 29.60 -1.64 -6.67
N ASN A 42 29.77 -0.36 -6.32
CA ASN A 42 31.08 0.28 -6.13
C ASN A 42 32.05 0.13 -7.32
N GLY A 43 31.53 0.10 -8.55
CA GLY A 43 32.37 -0.06 -9.78
C GLY A 43 32.67 -1.50 -10.18
N GLU A 44 32.29 -2.49 -9.34
CA GLU A 44 32.46 -3.91 -9.64
C GLU A 44 31.18 -4.52 -10.20
N LEU A 45 31.32 -5.29 -11.28
CA LEU A 45 30.22 -6.02 -11.89
C LEU A 45 30.17 -7.45 -11.34
N LYS A 46 28.99 -7.88 -10.93
CA LYS A 46 28.71 -9.24 -10.50
C LYS A 46 27.54 -9.82 -11.31
N THR A 47 27.68 -11.05 -11.76
CA THR A 47 26.57 -11.77 -12.36
C THR A 47 25.81 -12.48 -11.23
N VAL A 48 24.51 -12.20 -11.09
CA VAL A 48 23.69 -12.73 -10.00
C VAL A 48 22.58 -13.60 -10.58
N SER A 49 22.40 -14.77 -10.00
CA SER A 49 21.24 -15.61 -10.25
C SER A 49 20.01 -15.10 -9.48
N ALA A 50 18.84 -15.36 -10.04
CA ALA A 50 17.51 -14.88 -9.64
C ALA A 50 17.33 -14.44 -8.17
N GLY A 51 16.86 -13.22 -7.97
CA GLY A 51 16.32 -12.74 -6.69
C GLY A 51 14.79 -12.76 -6.70
N GLU A 52 14.18 -12.87 -5.53
CA GLU A 52 12.72 -12.99 -5.32
C GLU A 52 11.91 -11.77 -5.81
N ASP A 53 12.52 -10.60 -5.97
CA ASP A 53 11.84 -9.37 -6.37
C ASP A 53 11.41 -9.30 -7.83
N ALA A 54 12.01 -10.10 -8.71
CA ALA A 54 11.69 -10.09 -10.14
C ALA A 54 10.32 -10.73 -10.46
N SER A 55 9.74 -11.47 -9.53
CA SER A 55 8.43 -12.12 -9.68
C SER A 55 7.27 -11.34 -9.02
N ASN A 56 7.55 -10.24 -8.32
CA ASN A 56 6.49 -9.44 -7.68
C ASN A 56 5.86 -8.48 -8.72
N PRO A 57 4.58 -8.69 -9.12
CA PRO A 57 3.90 -7.83 -10.11
C PRO A 57 3.83 -6.35 -9.72
N ASP A 58 3.82 -6.08 -8.42
CA ASP A 58 3.70 -4.73 -7.86
C ASP A 58 5.05 -4.03 -7.68
N SER A 59 6.16 -4.70 -8.01
CA SER A 59 7.49 -4.09 -7.90
C SER A 59 7.63 -2.92 -8.86
N ILE A 60 8.47 -1.94 -8.49
CA ILE A 60 8.81 -0.80 -9.35
C ILE A 60 9.33 -1.27 -10.72
N THR A 61 10.05 -2.39 -10.74
CA THR A 61 10.61 -3.02 -11.91
C THR A 61 9.54 -3.55 -12.85
N MET A 62 8.57 -4.30 -12.33
CA MET A 62 7.46 -4.82 -13.14
C MET A 62 6.54 -3.71 -13.63
N ARG A 63 6.33 -2.68 -12.83
CA ARG A 63 5.55 -1.50 -13.24
C ARG A 63 6.26 -0.72 -14.35
N ALA A 64 7.59 -0.57 -14.28
CA ALA A 64 8.37 0.08 -15.34
C ALA A 64 8.33 -0.72 -16.66
N LEU A 65 8.38 -2.06 -16.55
CA LEU A 65 8.25 -2.96 -17.68
C LEU A 65 6.88 -2.85 -18.36
N ASN A 66 5.80 -3.05 -17.58
CA ASN A 66 4.44 -3.07 -18.09
C ASN A 66 4.03 -1.72 -18.71
N GLY A 67 4.49 -0.61 -18.11
CA GLY A 67 4.27 0.74 -18.64
C GLY A 67 5.24 1.16 -19.74
N LYS A 68 6.28 0.38 -20.04
CA LYS A 68 7.40 0.73 -20.94
C LYS A 68 7.94 2.12 -20.67
N THR A 69 8.19 2.42 -19.40
CA THR A 69 8.53 3.76 -18.92
C THR A 69 9.60 3.74 -17.84
N GLN A 70 9.92 4.92 -17.33
CA GLN A 70 10.74 5.10 -16.14
C GLN A 70 9.84 5.35 -14.93
N ILE A 71 10.11 4.65 -13.82
CA ILE A 71 9.46 4.86 -12.54
C ILE A 71 10.52 5.15 -11.49
N ASN A 72 10.27 6.15 -10.67
CA ASN A 72 11.13 6.55 -9.56
C ASN A 72 10.39 6.42 -8.25
N LYS A 73 11.10 6.05 -7.18
CA LYS A 73 10.58 6.07 -5.81
C LYS A 73 11.66 6.43 -4.81
N PHE A 74 11.23 6.90 -3.65
CA PHE A 74 12.08 6.95 -2.47
C PHE A 74 11.82 5.74 -1.59
N GLU A 75 12.87 5.15 -1.06
CA GLU A 75 12.81 4.09 -0.04
C GLU A 75 13.50 4.56 1.23
N PHE A 76 12.86 4.26 2.37
CA PHE A 76 13.39 4.58 3.68
C PHE A 76 13.77 3.28 4.39
N LEU A 77 15.06 3.05 4.57
CA LEU A 77 15.58 1.88 5.27
C LEU A 77 16.38 2.33 6.48
N LYS A 78 15.83 2.11 7.67
CA LYS A 78 16.41 2.59 8.94
C LYS A 78 16.56 4.12 8.92
N GLN A 79 17.79 4.62 8.94
CA GLN A 79 18.10 6.06 8.91
C GLN A 79 18.56 6.57 7.53
N ASN A 80 18.50 5.71 6.51
CA ASN A 80 18.97 6.05 5.17
C ASN A 80 17.79 6.25 4.21
N ILE A 81 17.96 7.22 3.32
CA ILE A 81 17.03 7.47 2.22
C ILE A 81 17.68 6.99 0.93
N PHE A 82 16.93 6.19 0.18
CA PHE A 82 17.38 5.71 -1.13
C PHE A 82 16.45 6.25 -2.21
N PHE A 83 17.04 6.76 -3.27
CA PHE A 83 16.34 7.08 -4.51
C PHE A 83 16.52 5.92 -5.47
N VAL A 84 15.43 5.27 -5.82
CA VAL A 84 15.39 4.09 -6.69
C VAL A 84 14.73 4.48 -8.00
N THR A 85 15.42 4.19 -9.09
CA THR A 85 14.91 4.36 -10.46
C THR A 85 14.85 3.02 -11.14
N ALA A 86 13.71 2.67 -11.73
CA ALA A 86 13.56 1.54 -12.64
C ALA A 86 13.18 2.07 -14.02
N LYS A 87 13.99 1.77 -15.03
CA LYS A 87 13.83 2.26 -16.41
C LYS A 87 13.74 1.10 -17.38
N TYR A 88 12.68 1.08 -18.18
CA TYR A 88 12.56 0.19 -19.32
C TYR A 88 13.59 0.55 -20.39
N ILE A 89 14.33 -0.43 -20.88
CA ILE A 89 15.32 -0.29 -21.96
C ILE A 89 15.26 -1.49 -22.91
N LEU A 90 15.74 -1.29 -24.12
CA LEU A 90 15.93 -2.35 -25.11
C LEU A 90 17.43 -2.63 -25.31
N ILE A 91 17.79 -3.90 -25.39
CA ILE A 91 19.11 -4.34 -25.81
C ILE A 91 18.90 -5.31 -26.96
N GLU A 92 19.31 -4.94 -28.18
CA GLU A 92 19.08 -5.74 -29.40
C GLU A 92 17.63 -6.21 -29.52
N SER A 93 16.67 -5.31 -29.31
CA SER A 93 15.23 -5.57 -29.37
C SER A 93 14.68 -6.48 -28.26
N ARG A 94 15.49 -6.90 -27.30
CA ARG A 94 15.07 -7.65 -26.12
C ARG A 94 14.79 -6.72 -24.95
N GLU A 95 13.76 -6.97 -24.20
CA GLU A 95 13.29 -6.13 -23.10
C GLU A 95 14.08 -6.37 -21.81
N TYR A 96 14.52 -5.28 -21.20
CA TYR A 96 15.20 -5.25 -19.91
C TYR A 96 14.68 -4.11 -19.05
N VAL A 97 14.90 -4.23 -17.74
CA VAL A 97 14.72 -3.11 -16.82
C VAL A 97 16.06 -2.80 -16.15
N LEU A 98 16.51 -1.57 -16.33
CA LEU A 98 17.67 -1.02 -15.65
C LEU A 98 17.20 -0.41 -14.33
N GLU A 99 17.70 -0.93 -13.22
CA GLU A 99 17.44 -0.41 -11.90
C GLU A 99 18.70 0.28 -11.37
N SER A 100 18.55 1.48 -10.84
CA SER A 100 19.62 2.21 -10.16
C SER A 100 19.17 2.71 -8.80
N VAL A 101 20.04 2.59 -7.82
CA VAL A 101 19.78 2.98 -6.43
C VAL A 101 20.87 3.94 -5.98
N SER A 102 20.47 5.11 -5.51
CA SER A 102 21.35 6.08 -4.85
C SER A 102 20.97 6.23 -3.39
N MET A 103 21.96 6.13 -2.52
CA MET A 103 21.80 6.50 -1.13
C MET A 103 21.93 8.03 -0.99
N ILE A 104 20.90 8.67 -0.51
CA ILE A 104 20.90 10.13 -0.31
C ILE A 104 21.45 10.41 1.10
N ASN A 105 22.76 10.49 1.20
CA ASN A 105 23.43 10.75 2.49
C ASN A 105 23.94 12.17 2.64
N ASN A 106 23.75 13.03 1.66
CA ASN A 106 24.45 14.32 1.60
C ASN A 106 23.54 15.49 1.99
N ASP A 107 23.90 16.19 3.06
CA ASP A 107 23.26 17.44 3.51
C ASP A 107 23.25 18.51 2.40
N SER A 108 24.09 18.38 1.37
CA SER A 108 24.15 19.31 0.24
C SER A 108 22.92 19.30 -0.69
N LEU A 109 22.15 18.21 -0.71
CA LEU A 109 20.88 18.14 -1.45
C LEU A 109 19.74 18.85 -0.70
N PHE A 110 19.95 19.15 0.59
CA PHE A 110 18.96 19.74 1.49
C PHE A 110 19.43 21.09 2.03
N LYS A 111 20.12 21.90 1.20
CA LYS A 111 20.78 23.14 1.62
C LYS A 111 19.93 24.09 2.47
N ASP A 112 18.63 24.11 2.21
CA ASP A 112 17.65 24.99 2.93
C ASP A 112 16.66 24.19 3.79
N PHE A 113 16.65 22.86 3.67
CA PHE A 113 15.81 21.95 4.45
C PHE A 113 16.69 20.84 5.01
N GLY A 114 16.72 20.67 6.30
CA GLY A 114 17.41 19.55 6.94
C GLY A 114 16.84 18.21 6.47
N LYS A 115 17.65 17.13 6.55
CA LYS A 115 17.21 15.75 6.24
C LYS A 115 15.89 15.39 6.96
N ASN A 116 15.73 15.82 8.20
CA ASN A 116 14.53 15.60 8.99
C ASN A 116 13.31 16.36 8.44
N ASP A 117 13.50 17.57 7.91
CA ASP A 117 12.44 18.35 7.29
C ASP A 117 11.99 17.73 5.97
N PHE A 118 12.93 17.21 5.16
CA PHE A 118 12.60 16.47 3.95
C PHE A 118 11.84 15.18 4.26
N ILE A 119 12.28 14.40 5.25
CA ILE A 119 11.58 13.18 5.70
C ILE A 119 10.18 13.54 6.18
N ARG A 120 10.04 14.63 6.95
CA ARG A 120 8.74 15.10 7.42
C ARG A 120 7.82 15.48 6.27
N LEU A 121 8.28 16.35 5.35
CA LEU A 121 7.51 16.77 4.17
C LEU A 121 7.15 15.58 3.26
N PHE A 122 8.10 14.66 3.07
CA PHE A 122 7.84 13.46 2.28
C PHE A 122 6.79 12.55 2.96
N ASN A 123 6.87 12.37 4.27
CA ASN A 123 5.88 11.60 5.02
C ASN A 123 4.51 12.29 5.01
N GLU A 124 4.45 13.62 5.18
CA GLU A 124 3.23 14.41 5.07
C GLU A 124 2.62 14.27 3.66
N TYR A 125 3.42 14.45 2.61
CA TYR A 125 2.98 14.30 1.21
C TYR A 125 2.57 12.86 0.87
N SER A 126 3.31 11.87 1.36
CA SER A 126 2.98 10.45 1.19
C SER A 126 1.70 10.09 1.95
N ASP A 127 1.54 10.61 3.18
CA ASP A 127 0.34 10.37 3.98
C ASP A 127 -0.90 10.98 3.32
N GLU A 128 -0.81 12.20 2.78
CA GLU A 128 -1.89 12.83 2.00
C GLU A 128 -2.26 11.99 0.76
N ASN A 129 -1.29 11.47 0.01
CA ASN A 129 -1.53 10.62 -1.15
C ASN A 129 -2.14 9.25 -0.79
N TYR A 130 -1.97 8.81 0.45
CA TYR A 130 -2.52 7.56 0.97
C TYR A 130 -3.85 7.73 1.70
N ARG A 131 -4.37 8.96 1.85
CA ARG A 131 -5.67 9.21 2.47
C ARG A 131 -6.77 9.28 1.42
N ASP A 132 -7.91 8.75 1.81
CA ASP A 132 -9.16 8.95 1.08
C ASP A 132 -9.75 10.32 1.47
N PRO A 133 -10.06 11.21 0.51
CA PRO A 133 -10.49 12.57 0.82
C PRO A 133 -11.85 12.64 1.51
N LEU A 134 -12.71 11.63 1.33
CA LEU A 134 -14.03 11.58 1.95
C LEU A 134 -13.96 11.07 3.38
N THR A 135 -13.36 9.92 3.59
CA THR A 135 -13.37 9.18 4.87
C THR A 135 -12.19 9.49 5.76
N THR A 136 -11.13 10.08 5.23
CA THR A 136 -9.82 10.29 5.87
C THR A 136 -9.08 9.01 6.29
N CYS A 137 -9.65 7.85 6.02
CA CYS A 137 -8.99 6.55 6.16
C CYS A 137 -7.87 6.41 5.12
N TYR A 138 -7.00 5.43 5.29
CA TYR A 138 -6.11 5.06 4.20
C TYR A 138 -6.92 4.62 2.98
N ASN A 139 -6.42 4.92 1.78
CA ASN A 139 -7.09 4.59 0.52
C ASN A 139 -6.63 3.24 -0.05
N ARG A 140 -7.20 2.84 -1.18
CA ARG A 140 -6.84 1.62 -1.89
C ARG A 140 -5.36 1.56 -2.27
N ARG A 141 -4.77 2.70 -2.66
CA ARG A 141 -3.35 2.77 -3.00
C ARG A 141 -2.45 2.41 -1.83
N TYR A 142 -2.75 2.91 -0.62
CA TYR A 142 -2.04 2.50 0.60
C TYR A 142 -2.07 0.99 0.79
N TYR A 143 -3.24 0.36 0.64
CA TYR A 143 -3.38 -1.08 0.74
C TYR A 143 -2.47 -1.81 -0.26
N ASP A 144 -2.45 -1.36 -1.52
CA ASP A 144 -1.68 -2.02 -2.59
C ASP A 144 -0.17 -1.83 -2.43
N ASP A 145 0.27 -0.65 -2.02
CA ASP A 145 1.69 -0.32 -1.85
C ASP A 145 2.29 -0.86 -0.53
N GLN A 146 1.46 -1.03 0.53
CA GLN A 146 1.91 -1.43 1.87
C GLN A 146 1.63 -2.90 2.22
N LYS A 147 1.32 -3.76 1.26
CA LYS A 147 0.95 -5.17 1.49
C LYS A 147 1.92 -5.92 2.42
N GLN A 148 3.23 -5.73 2.26
CA GLN A 148 4.24 -6.39 3.11
C GLN A 148 4.21 -5.89 4.56
N ALA A 149 3.99 -4.60 4.77
CA ALA A 149 3.86 -4.02 6.10
C ALA A 149 2.58 -4.47 6.79
N LEU A 150 1.47 -4.52 6.04
CA LEU A 150 0.17 -4.97 6.53
C LEU A 150 0.17 -6.45 6.96
N GLN A 151 0.99 -7.30 6.36
CA GLN A 151 1.16 -8.70 6.76
C GLN A 151 1.77 -8.89 8.16
N LYS A 152 2.31 -7.84 8.78
CA LYS A 152 2.78 -7.88 10.18
C LYS A 152 1.65 -7.76 11.20
N ALA A 153 0.44 -7.48 10.75
CA ALA A 153 -0.74 -7.49 11.61
C ALA A 153 -1.03 -8.91 12.13
N THR A 154 -1.73 -8.98 13.26
CA THR A 154 -2.14 -10.25 13.87
C THR A 154 -3.64 -10.48 13.81
N ALA A 155 -4.40 -9.48 13.37
CA ALA A 155 -5.82 -9.65 13.06
C ALA A 155 -6.23 -8.70 11.93
N ILE A 156 -7.27 -9.09 11.20
CA ILE A 156 -7.89 -8.28 10.15
C ILE A 156 -9.40 -8.29 10.35
N ALA A 157 -10.04 -7.15 10.09
CA ALA A 157 -11.49 -7.07 10.02
C ALA A 157 -11.93 -6.48 8.67
N ARG A 158 -12.93 -7.09 8.06
CA ARG A 158 -13.69 -6.50 6.96
C ARG A 158 -15.00 -5.96 7.50
N ILE A 159 -15.36 -4.76 7.07
CA ILE A 159 -16.53 -4.03 7.53
C ILE A 159 -17.28 -3.52 6.31
N ASP A 160 -18.59 -3.73 6.31
CA ASP A 160 -19.50 -3.14 5.34
C ASP A 160 -20.56 -2.30 6.08
N LEU A 161 -20.88 -1.13 5.51
CA LEU A 161 -22.04 -0.34 5.92
C LEU A 161 -23.32 -1.09 5.49
N ASP A 162 -24.14 -1.48 6.46
CA ASP A 162 -25.39 -2.17 6.18
C ASP A 162 -26.35 -1.26 5.40
N LEU A 163 -27.15 -1.89 4.53
CA LEU A 163 -28.17 -1.22 3.74
C LEU A 163 -27.65 -0.03 2.92
N TYR A 164 -26.36 -0.01 2.56
CA TYR A 164 -25.70 1.07 1.80
C TYR A 164 -26.50 1.49 0.56
N ARG A 165 -26.95 0.51 -0.25
CA ARG A 165 -27.74 0.77 -1.45
C ARG A 165 -29.06 1.46 -1.11
N GLN A 166 -29.77 0.99 -0.08
CA GLN A 166 -31.02 1.57 0.36
C GLN A 166 -30.84 3.01 0.87
N ILE A 167 -29.77 3.26 1.65
CA ILE A 167 -29.43 4.63 2.10
C ILE A 167 -29.22 5.52 0.86
N ARG A 168 -28.50 5.05 -0.14
CA ARG A 168 -28.21 5.81 -1.35
C ARG A 168 -29.46 6.09 -2.20
N GLU A 169 -30.34 5.11 -2.33
CA GLU A 169 -31.58 5.25 -3.10
C GLU A 169 -32.60 6.15 -2.39
N THR A 170 -32.68 6.05 -1.05
CA THR A 170 -33.67 6.79 -0.25
C THR A 170 -33.25 8.23 0.03
N TYR A 171 -31.99 8.46 0.39
CA TYR A 171 -31.50 9.75 0.88
C TYR A 171 -30.54 10.45 -0.09
N GLY A 172 -30.14 9.77 -1.17
CA GLY A 172 -29.25 10.31 -2.21
C GLY A 172 -27.76 10.26 -1.85
N PRO A 173 -26.91 10.66 -2.83
CA PRO A 173 -25.46 10.52 -2.71
C PRO A 173 -24.85 11.37 -1.60
N MET A 174 -25.31 12.61 -1.38
CA MET A 174 -24.76 13.49 -0.34
C MET A 174 -24.89 12.92 1.07
N VAL A 175 -26.04 12.32 1.38
CA VAL A 175 -26.27 11.66 2.69
C VAL A 175 -25.44 10.40 2.83
N THR A 176 -25.29 9.66 1.74
CA THR A 176 -24.45 8.46 1.69
C THR A 176 -22.97 8.80 1.92
N GLU A 177 -22.47 9.87 1.32
CA GLU A 177 -21.11 10.38 1.57
C GLU A 177 -20.93 10.82 3.03
N ALA A 178 -21.91 11.53 3.59
CA ALA A 178 -21.90 11.91 5.01
C ALA A 178 -21.88 10.68 5.94
N ALA A 179 -22.61 9.61 5.56
CA ALA A 179 -22.60 8.35 6.29
C ALA A 179 -21.21 7.68 6.24
N LEU A 180 -20.59 7.56 5.06
CA LEU A 180 -19.26 6.99 4.89
C LEU A 180 -18.18 7.79 5.62
N LYS A 181 -18.23 9.12 5.53
CA LYS A 181 -17.34 10.02 6.27
C LYS A 181 -17.44 9.81 7.78
N THR A 182 -18.68 9.79 8.28
CA THR A 182 -18.96 9.57 9.70
C THR A 182 -18.46 8.20 10.15
N LEU A 183 -18.71 7.16 9.34
CA LEU A 183 -18.24 5.80 9.59
C LEU A 183 -16.69 5.74 9.66
N GLY A 184 -15.99 6.29 8.68
CA GLY A 184 -14.53 6.31 8.66
C GLY A 184 -13.92 7.01 9.88
N ILE A 185 -14.44 8.19 10.25
CA ILE A 185 -14.01 8.94 11.44
C ILE A 185 -14.25 8.15 12.71
N THR A 186 -15.41 7.50 12.84
CA THR A 186 -15.78 6.75 14.05
C THR A 186 -14.92 5.50 14.19
N ILE A 187 -14.69 4.74 13.11
CA ILE A 187 -13.78 3.58 13.14
C ILE A 187 -12.36 4.01 13.58
N GLN A 188 -11.83 5.09 13.01
CA GLN A 188 -10.49 5.57 13.36
C GLN A 188 -10.37 5.98 14.83
N LYS A 189 -11.42 6.51 15.45
CA LYS A 189 -11.45 6.82 16.89
C LYS A 189 -11.45 5.58 17.77
N CYS A 190 -11.99 4.46 17.28
CA CYS A 190 -12.08 3.21 18.02
C CYS A 190 -10.81 2.36 17.95
N VAL A 191 -9.84 2.66 17.08
CA VAL A 191 -8.61 1.89 16.90
C VAL A 191 -7.38 2.67 17.36
N ARG A 192 -6.27 1.98 17.53
CA ARG A 192 -4.99 2.62 17.90
C ARG A 192 -4.36 3.30 16.68
N LYS A 193 -3.52 4.31 16.92
CA LYS A 193 -2.73 4.96 15.84
C LYS A 193 -1.81 3.99 15.10
N THR A 194 -1.45 2.86 15.72
CA THR A 194 -0.66 1.80 15.10
C THR A 194 -1.47 0.92 14.16
N ASP A 195 -2.79 0.89 14.31
CA ASP A 195 -3.68 0.08 13.47
C ASP A 195 -3.97 0.82 12.15
N SER A 196 -4.18 0.08 11.08
CA SER A 196 -4.46 0.66 9.77
C SER A 196 -5.92 0.50 9.40
N VAL A 197 -6.64 1.61 9.24
CA VAL A 197 -8.01 1.65 8.74
C VAL A 197 -7.99 2.07 7.29
N ILE A 198 -8.50 1.23 6.41
CA ILE A 198 -8.46 1.41 4.96
C ILE A 198 -9.88 1.44 4.41
N TYR A 199 -10.20 2.47 3.66
CA TYR A 199 -11.40 2.54 2.83
C TYR A 199 -11.07 2.03 1.43
N LEU A 200 -11.82 1.06 0.95
CA LEU A 200 -11.59 0.47 -0.37
C LEU A 200 -12.43 1.15 -1.45
N GLU A 201 -13.72 1.00 -1.34
CA GLU A 201 -14.73 1.56 -2.26
C GLU A 201 -16.15 1.27 -1.72
N GLY A 202 -17.15 2.03 -2.15
CA GLY A 202 -18.56 1.79 -1.79
C GLY A 202 -18.77 1.79 -0.28
N GLU A 203 -19.22 0.67 0.25
CA GLU A 203 -19.49 0.46 1.69
C GLU A 203 -18.32 -0.18 2.45
N LYS A 204 -17.19 -0.49 1.80
CA LYS A 204 -16.19 -1.46 2.25
C LYS A 204 -15.00 -0.83 2.96
N PHE A 205 -14.75 -1.29 4.19
CA PHE A 205 -13.57 -0.94 4.97
C PHE A 205 -12.78 -2.18 5.37
N LEU A 206 -11.47 -1.97 5.59
CA LEU A 206 -10.55 -2.95 6.16
C LEU A 206 -9.86 -2.37 7.38
N ILE A 207 -9.65 -3.18 8.40
CA ILE A 207 -8.80 -2.83 9.54
C ILE A 207 -7.73 -3.90 9.69
N PHE A 208 -6.48 -3.47 9.81
CA PHE A 208 -5.36 -4.32 10.21
C PHE A 208 -4.96 -3.95 11.63
N PHE A 209 -5.02 -4.92 12.56
CA PHE A 209 -4.66 -4.75 13.95
C PHE A 209 -3.28 -5.33 14.23
N TYR A 210 -2.41 -4.55 14.84
CA TYR A 210 -1.07 -5.00 15.20
C TYR A 210 -0.99 -5.38 16.69
N GLY A 211 -0.44 -6.57 16.97
CA GLY A 211 -0.34 -7.09 18.33
C GLY A 211 -1.70 -7.37 18.99
N MET A 212 -2.75 -7.55 18.22
CA MET A 212 -4.06 -8.00 18.69
C MET A 212 -3.94 -9.44 19.20
N LYS A 213 -4.60 -9.76 20.32
CA LYS A 213 -4.72 -11.11 20.83
C LYS A 213 -6.08 -11.69 20.45
N HIS A 214 -6.13 -12.99 20.14
CA HIS A 214 -7.36 -13.66 19.71
C HIS A 214 -8.57 -13.44 20.66
N PRO A 215 -8.44 -13.61 21.99
CA PRO A 215 -9.59 -13.43 22.89
C PRO A 215 -10.15 -12.00 22.94
N VAL A 216 -9.34 -11.01 22.51
CA VAL A 216 -9.72 -9.58 22.55
C VAL A 216 -10.40 -9.12 21.28
N LEU A 217 -10.17 -9.81 20.16
CA LEU A 217 -10.64 -9.36 18.83
C LEU A 217 -12.16 -9.18 18.81
N LYS A 218 -12.94 -10.18 19.24
CA LYS A 218 -14.41 -10.10 19.22
C LYS A 218 -14.92 -8.91 20.03
N GLY A 219 -14.42 -8.73 21.25
CA GLY A 219 -14.81 -7.60 22.09
C GLY A 219 -14.50 -6.25 21.45
N LYS A 220 -13.35 -6.13 20.77
CA LYS A 220 -12.96 -4.91 20.05
C LYS A 220 -13.87 -4.62 18.84
N LEU A 221 -14.23 -5.63 18.09
CA LEU A 221 -15.14 -5.46 16.96
C LEU A 221 -16.57 -5.13 17.39
N GLU A 222 -17.05 -5.70 18.49
CA GLU A 222 -18.34 -5.34 19.10
C GLU A 222 -18.35 -3.91 19.64
N GLU A 223 -17.25 -3.43 20.21
CA GLU A 223 -17.08 -2.03 20.59
C GLU A 223 -17.25 -1.11 19.36
N ILE A 224 -16.54 -1.40 18.27
CA ILE A 224 -16.64 -0.62 17.01
C ILE A 224 -18.08 -0.63 16.50
N ARG A 225 -18.71 -1.80 16.40
CA ARG A 225 -20.09 -1.94 15.96
C ARG A 225 -21.05 -1.11 16.81
N SER A 226 -20.93 -1.22 18.13
CA SER A 226 -21.79 -0.50 19.07
C SER A 226 -21.61 1.01 18.99
N GLU A 227 -20.37 1.47 18.82
CA GLU A 227 -20.08 2.89 18.68
C GLU A 227 -20.66 3.47 17.39
N ILE A 228 -20.56 2.74 16.27
CA ILE A 228 -21.20 3.13 15.02
C ILE A 228 -22.72 3.22 15.18
N GLN A 229 -23.33 2.25 15.82
CA GLN A 229 -24.78 2.23 16.04
C GLN A 229 -25.28 3.43 16.87
N ARG A 230 -24.44 3.97 17.78
CA ARG A 230 -24.76 5.17 18.58
C ARG A 230 -24.44 6.47 17.86
N THR A 231 -23.61 6.40 16.81
CA THR A 231 -23.14 7.60 16.11
C THR A 231 -24.28 8.20 15.28
N VAL A 232 -24.39 9.51 15.36
CA VAL A 232 -25.36 10.31 14.59
C VAL A 232 -24.64 10.98 13.45
N ILE A 233 -25.19 10.89 12.23
CA ILE A 233 -24.68 11.62 11.08
C ILE A 233 -25.00 13.11 11.28
N PRO A 234 -24.01 14.01 11.27
CA PRO A 234 -24.24 15.45 11.34
C PRO A 234 -25.23 15.89 10.24
N GLN A 235 -26.19 16.73 10.58
CA GLN A 235 -27.25 17.23 9.68
C GLN A 235 -28.26 16.18 9.17
N HIS A 236 -28.06 14.88 9.45
CA HIS A 236 -28.97 13.80 9.04
C HIS A 236 -29.29 12.82 10.20
N PRO A 237 -29.80 13.31 11.34
CA PRO A 237 -29.96 12.48 12.56
C PRO A 237 -31.00 11.35 12.41
N ALA A 238 -31.86 11.43 11.39
CA ALA A 238 -32.86 10.39 11.11
C ALA A 238 -32.22 9.13 10.50
N VAL A 239 -31.05 9.25 9.86
CA VAL A 239 -30.34 8.13 9.21
C VAL A 239 -29.54 7.39 10.29
N LYS A 240 -29.93 6.15 10.56
CA LYS A 240 -29.21 5.28 11.51
C LYS A 240 -28.16 4.47 10.79
N LEU A 241 -26.94 4.43 11.36
CA LEU A 241 -25.85 3.61 10.85
C LEU A 241 -25.84 2.26 11.55
N SER A 242 -25.63 1.22 10.79
CA SER A 242 -25.24 -0.11 11.27
C SER A 242 -24.20 -0.72 10.35
N ILE A 243 -23.39 -1.60 10.90
CA ILE A 243 -22.32 -2.27 10.17
C ILE A 243 -22.28 -3.75 10.47
N SER A 244 -21.96 -4.53 9.47
CA SER A 244 -21.61 -5.94 9.62
C SER A 244 -20.09 -6.10 9.57
N ILE A 245 -19.53 -6.98 10.40
CA ILE A 245 -18.09 -7.15 10.57
C ILE A 245 -17.71 -8.62 10.53
N GLY A 246 -16.74 -8.97 9.65
CA GLY A 246 -16.05 -10.25 9.67
C GLY A 246 -14.62 -10.07 10.18
N GLY A 247 -14.30 -10.63 11.35
CA GLY A 247 -12.99 -10.56 11.98
C GLY A 247 -12.22 -11.88 11.88
N TYR A 248 -10.95 -11.81 11.48
CA TYR A 248 -10.09 -12.98 11.39
C TYR A 248 -8.78 -12.74 12.14
N PHE A 249 -8.46 -13.63 13.08
CA PHE A 249 -7.20 -13.66 13.79
C PHE A 249 -6.23 -14.66 13.17
N SER A 250 -4.96 -14.27 13.06
CA SER A 250 -3.85 -15.15 12.73
C SER A 250 -2.58 -14.52 13.31
N GLU A 251 -1.65 -15.33 13.80
CA GLU A 251 -0.37 -14.82 14.34
C GLU A 251 0.41 -14.00 13.31
N LYS A 252 0.18 -14.26 12.02
CA LYS A 252 0.72 -13.51 10.88
C LYS A 252 -0.31 -13.51 9.76
N ILE A 253 -0.77 -12.33 9.39
CA ILE A 253 -1.75 -12.16 8.31
C ILE A 253 -1.13 -12.46 6.94
N SER A 254 -1.87 -13.20 6.12
CA SER A 254 -1.58 -13.49 4.72
C SER A 254 -2.66 -12.95 3.80
N ILE A 255 -2.42 -12.93 2.50
CA ILE A 255 -3.43 -12.55 1.49
C ILE A 255 -4.68 -13.43 1.58
N ASN A 256 -4.50 -14.73 1.87
CA ASN A 256 -5.63 -15.67 2.00
C ASN A 256 -6.51 -15.36 3.21
N ASP A 257 -5.98 -14.73 4.25
CA ASP A 257 -6.74 -14.41 5.46
C ASP A 257 -7.74 -13.27 5.22
N ILE A 258 -7.48 -12.41 4.24
CA ILE A 258 -8.44 -11.39 3.79
C ILE A 258 -9.70 -12.07 3.22
N THR A 259 -9.54 -13.15 2.47
CA THR A 259 -10.66 -13.95 1.95
C THR A 259 -11.42 -14.66 3.07
N LYS A 260 -10.72 -15.10 4.14
CA LYS A 260 -11.37 -15.69 5.31
C LYS A 260 -12.18 -14.64 6.07
N ALA A 261 -11.64 -13.44 6.29
CA ALA A 261 -12.37 -12.33 6.88
C ALA A 261 -13.60 -11.94 6.03
N GLN A 262 -13.50 -12.04 4.69
CA GLN A 262 -14.65 -11.82 3.80
C GLN A 262 -15.75 -12.84 4.05
N LYS A 263 -15.44 -14.12 4.15
CA LYS A 263 -16.45 -15.17 4.42
C LYS A 263 -17.17 -14.93 5.75
N LEU A 264 -16.44 -14.51 6.80
CA LEU A 264 -17.02 -14.16 8.09
C LEU A 264 -17.92 -12.90 8.00
N LEU A 265 -17.53 -11.93 7.16
CA LEU A 265 -18.39 -10.77 6.88
C LEU A 265 -19.65 -11.17 6.12
N ASP A 266 -19.55 -12.07 5.14
CA ASP A 266 -20.73 -12.56 4.40
C ASP A 266 -21.72 -13.26 5.33
N GLU A 267 -21.22 -13.99 6.34
CA GLU A 267 -22.05 -14.56 7.41
C GLU A 267 -22.67 -13.47 8.30
N ALA A 268 -21.89 -12.49 8.74
CA ALA A 268 -22.38 -11.38 9.54
C ALA A 268 -23.52 -10.59 8.84
N ARG A 269 -23.42 -10.38 7.54
CA ARG A 269 -24.42 -9.66 6.72
C ARG A 269 -25.78 -10.34 6.65
N LEU A 270 -25.86 -11.65 6.92
CA LEU A 270 -27.15 -12.35 6.98
C LEU A 270 -28.01 -11.86 8.15
N HIS A 271 -27.40 -11.30 9.18
CA HIS A 271 -28.07 -10.86 10.40
C HIS A 271 -28.15 -9.33 10.50
N LEU A 272 -27.41 -8.59 9.71
CA LEU A 272 -27.18 -7.15 9.80
C LEU A 272 -26.75 -6.70 11.22
N ASN A 273 -25.99 -5.61 11.30
CA ASN A 273 -25.48 -5.08 12.57
C ASN A 273 -24.86 -6.19 13.45
N TYR A 274 -24.00 -7.02 12.86
CA TYR A 274 -23.51 -8.24 13.49
C TYR A 274 -22.00 -8.42 13.31
N VAL A 275 -21.37 -9.16 14.26
CA VAL A 275 -19.93 -9.47 14.26
C VAL A 275 -19.72 -10.97 14.26
N VAL A 276 -18.98 -11.46 13.27
CA VAL A 276 -18.51 -12.86 13.22
C VAL A 276 -17.00 -12.89 13.28
N VAL A 277 -16.43 -13.78 14.10
CA VAL A 277 -14.98 -13.93 14.30
C VAL A 277 -14.64 -15.43 14.27
N ASN A 278 -13.44 -15.79 13.74
CA ASN A 278 -12.93 -17.17 13.79
C ASN A 278 -12.59 -17.61 15.19
#